data_9b1e2bc56be412722e17b1f328ef7495
#
_entry.id   9b1e2bc56be412722e17b1f328ef7495
#
_cell.length_a   1.000
_cell.length_b   1.000
_cell.length_c   1.000
_cell.angle_alpha   90.00
_cell.angle_beta   90.00
_cell.angle_gamma   90.00
#
_symmetry.space_group_name_H-M   'P 1'
#
loop_
_entity.id
_entity.type
_entity.pdbx_description
1 polymer ?
#
loop_
_entity_poly.entity_id
_entity_poly.type
_entity_poly.pdbx_seq_one_letter_code
_entity_poly.pdbx_strand_id
1 'polypeptide(L)'
;CHMNANGEVLGNGKITFPIRSCYPQAALKSGAAYVLAVGDIREPVTEWADYKFEQTKSSWDYVFRILYFTWTPDLRSQGFAPAIEIANVDATAGHVFGQDLYVTPGGDAYVMYTQRPVSTPLMRDRFFPDLSIMDSLHLAVVRGGQVIERKVLLEGTDTRQPGCARFHVAANGDLYALVYAAIDGAPGNYLMPVNPPPDGPSLIPIPLQQPTSSFLLTSPRAGNAPSNTIDLVGAGPANSIVYAQMALEQ
;
A
#
# COMPACT_ATOMS: atom_id res chain seq x y z
N CYS A 1 7.11 17.25 -12.12
CA CYS A 1 7.98 17.82 -13.16
C CYS A 1 9.06 16.82 -13.56
N HIS A 2 9.51 16.90 -14.81
CA HIS A 2 10.65 16.16 -15.33
C HIS A 2 11.87 17.09 -15.35
N MET A 3 12.98 16.64 -14.79
CA MET A 3 14.22 17.41 -14.69
C MET A 3 15.41 16.59 -15.21
N ASN A 4 16.40 17.25 -15.75
CA ASN A 4 17.69 16.61 -16.06
C ASN A 4 18.60 16.52 -14.81
N ALA A 5 19.76 15.89 -14.97
CA ALA A 5 20.74 15.72 -13.88
C ALA A 5 21.28 17.05 -13.30
N ASN A 6 21.17 18.14 -14.03
CA ASN A 6 21.60 19.49 -13.59
C ASN A 6 20.50 20.25 -12.85
N GLY A 7 19.30 19.64 -12.65
CA GLY A 7 18.17 20.28 -12.03
C GLY A 7 17.35 21.18 -12.95
N GLU A 8 17.63 21.20 -14.25
CA GLU A 8 16.85 21.95 -15.22
C GLU A 8 15.51 21.27 -15.49
N VAL A 9 14.40 22.03 -15.39
CA VAL A 9 13.05 21.52 -15.64
C VAL A 9 12.82 21.38 -17.14
N LEU A 10 12.66 20.14 -17.58
CA LEU A 10 12.42 19.79 -19.00
C LEU A 10 10.93 19.68 -19.33
N GLY A 11 10.08 19.55 -18.32
CA GLY A 11 8.63 19.47 -18.49
C GLY A 11 7.87 19.44 -17.17
N ASN A 12 6.64 19.91 -17.22
CA ASN A 12 5.69 19.89 -16.11
C ASN A 12 4.40 19.21 -16.55
N GLY A 13 3.76 18.51 -15.64
CA GLY A 13 2.45 17.90 -15.83
C GLY A 13 1.68 17.83 -14.53
N LYS A 14 0.40 17.60 -14.64
CA LYS A 14 -0.52 17.41 -13.52
C LYS A 14 -1.27 16.10 -13.69
N ILE A 15 -1.32 15.30 -12.64
CA ILE A 15 -2.22 14.17 -12.53
C ILE A 15 -3.51 14.67 -11.87
N THR A 16 -4.65 14.32 -12.46
CA THR A 16 -5.96 14.62 -11.88
C THR A 16 -6.66 13.30 -11.59
N PHE A 17 -6.94 13.05 -10.32
CA PHE A 17 -7.77 11.93 -9.88
C PHE A 17 -9.26 12.34 -9.89
N PRO A 18 -10.20 11.37 -9.98
CA PRO A 18 -11.64 11.66 -9.99
C PRO A 18 -12.12 12.45 -8.78
N ILE A 19 -11.50 12.22 -7.61
CA ILE A 19 -11.75 12.96 -6.38
C ILE A 19 -10.43 13.43 -5.77
N ARG A 20 -10.47 14.34 -4.80
CA ARG A 20 -9.29 14.70 -4.03
C ARG A 20 -8.62 13.44 -3.51
N SER A 21 -7.31 13.33 -3.69
CA SER A 21 -6.52 12.15 -3.29
C SER A 21 -5.25 12.58 -2.57
N CYS A 22 -4.76 11.70 -1.69
CA CYS A 22 -3.57 11.95 -0.89
C CYS A 22 -2.67 10.71 -0.81
N TYR A 23 -1.56 10.83 -0.08
CA TYR A 23 -0.55 9.78 0.13
C TYR A 23 -0.05 9.13 -1.16
N PRO A 24 0.38 9.95 -2.15
CA PRO A 24 0.78 9.42 -3.44
C PRO A 24 2.08 8.61 -3.30
N GLN A 25 2.11 7.49 -4.02
CA GLN A 25 3.32 6.71 -4.25
C GLN A 25 3.61 6.71 -5.73
N ALA A 26 4.87 6.91 -6.11
CA ALA A 26 5.29 6.95 -7.50
C ALA A 26 6.43 5.96 -7.75
N ALA A 27 6.43 5.35 -8.92
CA ALA A 27 7.53 4.55 -9.44
C ALA A 27 7.88 5.04 -10.84
N LEU A 28 9.19 5.09 -11.13
CA LEU A 28 9.72 5.39 -12.45
C LEU A 28 10.44 4.17 -13.00
N LYS A 29 10.14 3.81 -14.26
CA LYS A 29 10.79 2.68 -14.92
C LYS A 29 10.96 2.97 -16.41
N SER A 30 12.20 3.06 -16.87
CA SER A 30 12.52 3.19 -18.32
C SER A 30 11.75 4.32 -19.03
N GLY A 31 11.56 5.46 -18.37
CA GLY A 31 10.80 6.60 -18.89
C GLY A 31 9.30 6.57 -18.61
N ALA A 32 8.74 5.42 -18.27
CA ALA A 32 7.37 5.30 -17.78
C ALA A 32 7.25 5.79 -16.33
N ALA A 33 6.07 6.29 -15.98
CA ALA A 33 5.74 6.68 -14.61
C ALA A 33 4.39 6.07 -14.18
N TYR A 34 4.35 5.62 -12.94
CA TYR A 34 3.21 4.95 -12.31
C TYR A 34 2.91 5.64 -11.00
N VAL A 35 1.66 5.94 -10.74
CA VAL A 35 1.24 6.67 -9.54
C VAL A 35 0.03 6.03 -8.91
N LEU A 36 0.14 5.77 -7.62
CA LEU A 36 -0.92 5.28 -6.74
C LEU A 36 -1.30 6.40 -5.77
N ALA A 37 -2.59 6.60 -5.49
CA ALA A 37 -3.05 7.51 -4.45
C ALA A 37 -4.41 7.08 -3.91
N VAL A 38 -4.68 7.38 -2.64
CA VAL A 38 -5.97 7.08 -2.01
C VAL A 38 -6.88 8.31 -2.01
N GLY A 39 -8.16 8.11 -2.30
CA GLY A 39 -9.18 9.15 -2.20
C GLY A 39 -9.26 9.67 -0.76
N ASP A 40 -9.32 10.99 -0.61
CA ASP A 40 -9.31 11.70 0.68
C ASP A 40 -10.36 12.82 0.63
N ILE A 41 -11.58 12.45 0.91
CA ILE A 41 -12.73 13.37 0.91
C ILE A 41 -13.46 13.30 2.25
N ARG A 42 -14.24 14.32 2.55
CA ARG A 42 -15.18 14.24 3.66
C ARG A 42 -16.23 13.18 3.37
N GLU A 43 -16.78 12.60 4.43
CA GLU A 43 -17.87 11.62 4.32
C GLU A 43 -18.97 12.12 3.38
N PRO A 44 -19.19 11.47 2.23
CA PRO A 44 -20.17 11.91 1.24
C PRO A 44 -21.59 11.49 1.57
N VAL A 45 -21.76 10.48 2.45
CA VAL A 45 -23.08 9.99 2.86
C VAL A 45 -23.54 10.75 4.09
N THR A 46 -24.55 11.62 3.92
CA THR A 46 -25.05 12.52 4.98
C THR A 46 -25.45 11.76 6.23
N GLU A 47 -26.19 10.66 6.11
CA GLU A 47 -26.62 9.85 7.24
C GLU A 47 -25.42 9.33 8.07
N TRP A 48 -24.36 8.92 7.41
CA TRP A 48 -23.15 8.43 8.09
C TRP A 48 -22.36 9.58 8.73
N ALA A 49 -22.28 10.71 8.06
CA ALA A 49 -21.63 11.91 8.58
C ALA A 49 -22.34 12.41 9.85
N ASP A 50 -23.66 12.56 9.80
CA ASP A 50 -24.47 13.01 10.91
C ASP A 50 -24.36 12.06 12.10
N TYR A 51 -24.51 10.75 11.87
CA TYR A 51 -24.37 9.75 12.90
C TYR A 51 -22.97 9.77 13.57
N LYS A 52 -21.90 9.80 12.78
CA LYS A 52 -20.53 9.89 13.31
C LYS A 52 -20.34 11.17 14.15
N PHE A 53 -20.83 12.31 13.65
CA PHE A 53 -20.75 13.57 14.37
C PHE A 53 -21.56 13.53 15.67
N GLU A 54 -22.75 12.95 15.64
CA GLU A 54 -23.61 12.81 16.82
C GLU A 54 -22.94 12.00 17.94
N GLN A 55 -22.23 10.93 17.57
CA GLN A 55 -21.55 10.04 18.51
C GLN A 55 -20.19 10.56 18.98
N THR A 56 -19.41 11.20 18.11
CA THR A 56 -18.02 11.56 18.40
C THR A 56 -17.80 13.04 18.67
N LYS A 57 -18.71 13.91 18.23
CA LYS A 57 -18.58 15.38 18.19
C LYS A 57 -17.36 15.86 17.40
N SER A 58 -16.76 14.98 16.59
CA SER A 58 -15.61 15.31 15.74
C SER A 58 -16.08 15.93 14.43
N SER A 59 -15.55 17.10 14.10
CA SER A 59 -15.73 17.72 12.78
C SER A 59 -14.74 17.18 11.73
N TRP A 60 -13.73 16.41 12.15
CA TRP A 60 -12.78 15.75 11.28
C TRP A 60 -13.37 14.42 10.82
N ASP A 61 -13.81 14.37 9.55
CA ASP A 61 -14.51 13.21 8.98
C ASP A 61 -14.04 12.95 7.54
N TYR A 62 -12.73 12.76 7.37
CA TYR A 62 -12.15 12.35 6.10
C TYR A 62 -12.11 10.83 5.99
N VAL A 63 -12.48 10.34 4.81
CA VAL A 63 -12.57 8.91 4.51
C VAL A 63 -11.62 8.52 3.37
N PHE A 64 -11.05 7.31 3.49
CA PHE A 64 -10.13 6.71 2.55
C PHE A 64 -10.73 5.39 2.05
N ARG A 65 -11.53 5.44 0.97
CA ARG A 65 -12.32 4.30 0.52
C ARG A 65 -12.01 3.81 -0.87
N ILE A 66 -11.31 4.63 -1.67
CA ILE A 66 -11.00 4.30 -3.06
C ILE A 66 -9.50 4.48 -3.28
N LEU A 67 -8.85 3.42 -3.77
CA LEU A 67 -7.44 3.45 -4.15
C LEU A 67 -7.34 3.59 -5.67
N TYR A 68 -6.75 4.69 -6.12
CA TYR A 68 -6.58 5.01 -7.54
C TYR A 68 -5.18 4.71 -8.02
N PHE A 69 -5.09 4.30 -9.27
CA PHE A 69 -3.83 4.12 -9.98
C PHE A 69 -3.91 4.78 -11.35
N THR A 70 -2.82 5.42 -11.77
CA THR A 70 -2.63 5.95 -13.12
C THR A 70 -1.20 5.77 -13.58
N TRP A 71 -0.95 5.81 -14.87
CA TRP A 71 0.36 5.61 -15.44
C TRP A 71 0.53 6.34 -16.77
N THR A 72 1.78 6.51 -17.20
CA THR A 72 2.16 6.94 -18.55
C THR A 72 3.34 6.09 -19.03
N PRO A 73 3.34 5.64 -20.28
CA PRO A 73 4.47 4.87 -20.83
C PRO A 73 5.70 5.73 -21.10
N ASP A 74 5.55 7.03 -21.28
CA ASP A 74 6.66 7.96 -21.43
C ASP A 74 6.32 9.33 -20.81
N LEU A 75 6.91 9.60 -19.67
CA LEU A 75 6.70 10.84 -18.91
C LEU A 75 7.09 12.11 -19.70
N ARG A 76 7.93 11.99 -20.74
CA ARG A 76 8.42 13.14 -21.52
C ARG A 76 7.49 13.52 -22.66
N SER A 77 6.78 12.56 -23.23
CA SER A 77 6.02 12.74 -24.47
C SER A 77 4.53 12.47 -24.36
N GLN A 78 4.08 11.81 -23.27
CA GLN A 78 2.69 11.39 -23.10
C GLN A 78 2.13 11.81 -21.74
N GLY A 79 0.85 12.21 -21.73
CA GLY A 79 0.11 12.45 -20.50
C GLY A 79 -0.21 11.16 -19.77
N PHE A 80 -0.60 11.28 -18.50
CA PHE A 80 -1.09 10.16 -17.73
C PHE A 80 -2.45 9.66 -18.26
N ALA A 81 -2.62 8.35 -18.29
CA ALA A 81 -3.90 7.71 -18.59
C ALA A 81 -4.96 8.10 -17.55
N PRO A 82 -6.26 8.01 -17.86
CA PRO A 82 -7.31 8.13 -16.85
C PRO A 82 -7.05 7.17 -15.69
N ALA A 83 -7.29 7.66 -14.47
CA ALA A 83 -7.08 6.83 -13.29
C ALA A 83 -8.09 5.68 -13.24
N ILE A 84 -7.62 4.49 -12.84
CA ILE A 84 -8.44 3.32 -12.56
C ILE A 84 -8.55 3.07 -11.06
N GLU A 85 -9.61 2.40 -10.64
CA GLU A 85 -9.80 1.97 -9.25
C GLU A 85 -9.14 0.61 -9.02
N ILE A 86 -8.17 0.59 -8.11
CA ILE A 86 -7.54 -0.66 -7.64
C ILE A 86 -8.43 -1.33 -6.61
N ALA A 87 -8.98 -0.55 -5.69
CA ALA A 87 -9.90 -1.04 -4.65
C ALA A 87 -10.94 0.04 -4.36
N ASN A 88 -12.16 -0.39 -4.06
CA ASN A 88 -13.28 0.48 -3.69
C ASN A 88 -14.11 -0.21 -2.62
N VAL A 89 -14.22 0.44 -1.44
CA VAL A 89 -15.04 -0.01 -0.29
C VAL A 89 -16.01 1.09 0.15
N ASP A 90 -16.41 1.95 -0.78
CA ASP A 90 -17.29 3.07 -0.49
C ASP A 90 -18.67 2.61 -0.04
N ALA A 91 -19.20 1.55 -0.67
CA ALA A 91 -20.53 1.01 -0.38
C ALA A 91 -20.72 0.50 1.06
N THR A 92 -19.64 0.17 1.76
CA THR A 92 -19.68 -0.39 3.12
C THR A 92 -19.02 0.50 4.17
N ALA A 93 -18.78 1.78 3.83
CA ALA A 93 -18.05 2.70 4.70
C ALA A 93 -16.68 2.14 5.14
N GLY A 94 -16.00 1.39 4.25
CA GLY A 94 -14.76 0.71 4.55
C GLY A 94 -13.55 1.65 4.62
N HIS A 95 -12.36 1.04 4.62
CA HIS A 95 -11.10 1.76 4.58
C HIS A 95 -10.12 1.03 3.68
N VAL A 96 -9.40 1.77 2.84
CA VAL A 96 -8.32 1.24 2.00
C VAL A 96 -7.10 2.15 2.09
N PHE A 97 -5.91 1.55 2.11
CA PHE A 97 -4.67 2.32 2.14
C PHE A 97 -3.55 1.64 1.36
N GLY A 98 -2.90 2.40 0.46
CA GLY A 98 -1.77 1.91 -0.32
C GLY A 98 -0.55 1.66 0.56
N GLN A 99 -0.02 0.43 0.51
CA GLN A 99 1.17 0.04 1.26
C GLN A 99 2.44 0.25 0.43
N ASP A 100 2.50 -0.30 -0.77
CA ASP A 100 3.65 -0.12 -1.66
C ASP A 100 3.31 -0.36 -3.14
N LEU A 101 4.21 0.10 -4.01
CA LEU A 101 4.13 -0.01 -5.46
C LEU A 101 5.47 -0.52 -6.00
N TYR A 102 5.46 -1.63 -6.74
CA TYR A 102 6.60 -2.15 -7.48
C TYR A 102 6.27 -2.30 -8.96
N VAL A 103 7.21 -1.96 -9.83
CA VAL A 103 7.07 -2.15 -11.27
C VAL A 103 8.16 -3.10 -11.76
N THR A 104 7.73 -4.19 -12.37
CA THR A 104 8.63 -5.21 -12.92
C THR A 104 9.44 -4.65 -14.11
N PRO A 105 10.52 -5.31 -14.52
CA PRO A 105 11.22 -4.98 -15.76
C PRO A 105 10.31 -5.00 -17.00
N GLY A 106 9.28 -5.84 -17.00
CA GLY A 106 8.28 -5.97 -18.07
C GLY A 106 7.18 -4.90 -18.05
N GLY A 107 7.14 -4.03 -17.04
CA GLY A 107 6.15 -2.94 -16.93
C GLY A 107 4.86 -3.31 -16.18
N ASP A 108 4.76 -4.51 -15.62
CA ASP A 108 3.64 -4.86 -14.73
C ASP A 108 3.80 -4.14 -13.40
N ALA A 109 2.74 -3.47 -12.95
CA ALA A 109 2.71 -2.80 -11.66
C ALA A 109 2.04 -3.67 -10.60
N TYR A 110 2.79 -4.00 -9.55
CA TYR A 110 2.34 -4.68 -8.35
C TYR A 110 1.95 -3.64 -7.32
N VAL A 111 0.68 -3.61 -6.94
CA VAL A 111 0.12 -2.67 -5.97
C VAL A 111 -0.27 -3.42 -4.72
N MET A 112 0.40 -3.15 -3.61
CA MET A 112 0.09 -3.72 -2.31
C MET A 112 -0.69 -2.72 -1.47
N TYR A 113 -1.78 -3.16 -0.86
CA TYR A 113 -2.66 -2.30 -0.06
C TYR A 113 -3.35 -3.07 1.06
N THR A 114 -3.70 -2.37 2.13
CA THR A 114 -4.61 -2.89 3.15
C THR A 114 -6.04 -2.46 2.84
N GLN A 115 -6.98 -3.34 3.13
CA GLN A 115 -8.41 -3.09 2.97
C GLN A 115 -9.17 -3.65 4.14
N ARG A 116 -10.16 -2.88 4.61
CA ARG A 116 -11.08 -3.20 5.70
C ARG A 116 -12.50 -3.00 5.19
N PRO A 117 -13.39 -3.99 5.34
CA PRO A 117 -14.77 -3.88 4.86
C PRO A 117 -15.56 -2.73 5.50
N VAL A 118 -15.39 -2.48 6.81
CA VAL A 118 -15.98 -1.35 7.53
C VAL A 118 -14.91 -0.64 8.33
N SER A 119 -14.89 0.67 8.28
CA SER A 119 -13.79 1.49 8.83
C SER A 119 -13.66 1.45 10.36
N THR A 120 -14.78 1.38 11.09
CA THR A 120 -14.79 1.47 12.56
C THR A 120 -15.88 0.59 13.18
N PRO A 121 -15.73 0.17 14.46
CA PRO A 121 -16.82 -0.50 15.18
C PRO A 121 -18.11 0.31 15.20
N LEU A 122 -18.00 1.64 15.34
CA LEU A 122 -19.15 2.54 15.33
C LEU A 122 -20.02 2.38 14.07
N MET A 123 -19.39 2.32 12.90
CA MET A 123 -20.07 2.16 11.62
C MET A 123 -20.60 0.73 11.43
N ARG A 124 -19.80 -0.28 11.85
CA ARG A 124 -20.22 -1.67 11.80
C ARG A 124 -21.49 -1.89 12.62
N ASP A 125 -21.48 -1.52 13.90
CA ASP A 125 -22.56 -1.85 14.84
C ASP A 125 -23.90 -1.22 14.45
N ARG A 126 -23.87 -0.09 13.74
CA ARG A 126 -25.07 0.61 13.29
C ARG A 126 -25.54 0.22 11.89
N PHE A 127 -24.64 0.09 10.93
CA PHE A 127 -25.01 0.00 9.52
C PHE A 127 -24.61 -1.33 8.87
N PHE A 128 -23.60 -2.02 9.41
CA PHE A 128 -22.99 -3.19 8.77
C PHE A 128 -22.64 -4.29 9.78
N PRO A 129 -23.61 -4.76 10.62
CA PRO A 129 -23.31 -5.63 11.77
C PRO A 129 -22.62 -6.95 11.39
N ASP A 130 -22.84 -7.43 10.17
CA ASP A 130 -22.30 -8.70 9.70
C ASP A 130 -20.92 -8.59 9.05
N LEU A 131 -20.37 -7.36 8.90
CA LEU A 131 -19.09 -7.16 8.25
C LEU A 131 -17.93 -7.07 9.23
N SER A 132 -16.75 -7.56 8.79
CA SER A 132 -15.51 -7.48 9.55
C SER A 132 -14.94 -6.06 9.58
N ILE A 133 -14.28 -5.71 10.69
CA ILE A 133 -13.46 -4.50 10.82
C ILE A 133 -11.96 -4.80 10.75
N MET A 134 -11.57 -6.00 10.36
CA MET A 134 -10.18 -6.41 10.27
C MET A 134 -9.57 -5.99 8.93
N ASP A 135 -8.37 -5.43 8.98
CA ASP A 135 -7.59 -5.18 7.77
C ASP A 135 -7.09 -6.49 7.19
N SER A 136 -7.18 -6.64 5.88
CA SER A 136 -6.48 -7.68 5.12
C SER A 136 -5.45 -7.03 4.20
N LEU A 137 -4.34 -7.70 3.97
CA LEU A 137 -3.31 -7.28 3.02
C LEU A 137 -3.61 -7.87 1.65
N HIS A 138 -3.71 -7.01 0.66
CA HIS A 138 -4.09 -7.37 -0.71
C HIS A 138 -2.97 -7.03 -1.69
N LEU A 139 -3.00 -7.72 -2.83
CA LEU A 139 -2.21 -7.42 -4.01
C LEU A 139 -3.13 -7.26 -5.22
N ALA A 140 -2.87 -6.24 -6.03
CA ALA A 140 -3.37 -6.13 -7.39
C ALA A 140 -2.19 -6.06 -8.35
N VAL A 141 -2.32 -6.71 -9.51
CA VAL A 141 -1.35 -6.60 -10.62
C VAL A 141 -2.02 -5.85 -11.76
N VAL A 142 -1.35 -4.79 -12.22
CA VAL A 142 -1.82 -3.93 -13.32
C VAL A 142 -0.89 -4.07 -14.50
N ARG A 143 -1.45 -4.37 -15.66
CA ARG A 143 -0.74 -4.44 -16.95
C ARG A 143 -1.46 -3.59 -17.98
N GLY A 144 -0.73 -2.69 -18.64
CA GLY A 144 -1.31 -1.83 -19.68
C GLY A 144 -2.50 -0.98 -19.20
N GLY A 145 -2.52 -0.58 -17.91
CA GLY A 145 -3.61 0.17 -17.31
C GLY A 145 -4.85 -0.64 -16.93
N GLN A 146 -4.78 -1.97 -16.97
CA GLN A 146 -5.86 -2.87 -16.57
C GLN A 146 -5.43 -3.75 -15.39
N VAL A 147 -6.31 -3.93 -14.42
CA VAL A 147 -6.09 -4.89 -13.33
C VAL A 147 -6.30 -6.30 -13.87
N ILE A 148 -5.22 -7.09 -13.92
CA ILE A 148 -5.23 -8.47 -14.44
C ILE A 148 -5.31 -9.52 -13.32
N GLU A 149 -4.98 -9.14 -12.09
CA GLU A 149 -5.03 -10.04 -10.94
C GLU A 149 -5.40 -9.25 -9.67
N ARG A 150 -6.16 -9.85 -8.79
CA ARG A 150 -6.36 -9.44 -7.39
C ARG A 150 -6.31 -10.66 -6.49
N LYS A 151 -5.56 -10.58 -5.41
CA LYS A 151 -5.51 -11.63 -4.38
C LYS A 151 -5.34 -11.07 -2.98
N VAL A 152 -5.80 -11.81 -2.00
CA VAL A 152 -5.48 -11.59 -0.59
C VAL A 152 -4.12 -12.23 -0.31
N LEU A 153 -3.16 -11.43 0.15
CA LEU A 153 -1.85 -11.93 0.58
C LEU A 153 -1.91 -12.44 2.02
N LEU A 154 -2.60 -11.70 2.89
CA LEU A 154 -2.76 -12.05 4.29
C LEU A 154 -4.14 -11.59 4.76
N GLU A 155 -5.01 -12.55 5.04
CA GLU A 155 -6.35 -12.28 5.53
C GLU A 155 -6.32 -11.83 6.99
N GLY A 156 -7.05 -10.76 7.29
CA GLY A 156 -7.26 -10.27 8.64
C GLY A 156 -8.33 -11.06 9.37
N THR A 157 -8.00 -11.54 10.56
CA THR A 157 -8.89 -12.26 11.47
C THR A 157 -8.66 -11.79 12.90
N ASP A 158 -9.44 -12.30 13.86
CA ASP A 158 -9.25 -11.97 15.28
C ASP A 158 -7.85 -12.36 15.80
N THR A 159 -7.23 -13.38 15.18
CA THR A 159 -5.88 -13.85 15.55
C THR A 159 -4.78 -13.40 14.61
N ARG A 160 -5.13 -12.70 13.52
CA ARG A 160 -4.16 -12.27 12.49
C ARG A 160 -4.51 -10.87 12.00
N GLN A 161 -3.62 -9.94 12.25
CA GLN A 161 -3.85 -8.52 11.93
C GLN A 161 -2.65 -7.96 11.16
N PRO A 162 -2.69 -7.95 9.81
CA PRO A 162 -1.66 -7.31 9.01
C PRO A 162 -1.68 -5.79 9.18
N GLY A 163 -0.50 -5.20 9.12
CA GLY A 163 -0.29 -3.76 9.19
C GLY A 163 0.58 -3.25 8.04
N CYS A 164 1.65 -2.52 8.36
CA CYS A 164 2.57 -1.96 7.36
C CYS A 164 3.23 -3.06 6.54
N ALA A 165 3.34 -2.83 5.23
CA ALA A 165 4.01 -3.75 4.33
C ALA A 165 4.80 -3.00 3.24
N ARG A 166 5.97 -3.54 2.82
CA ARG A 166 6.83 -2.98 1.78
C ARG A 166 7.41 -4.08 0.90
N PHE A 167 7.53 -3.80 -0.40
CA PHE A 167 8.18 -4.72 -1.33
C PHE A 167 9.69 -4.71 -1.22
N HIS A 168 10.27 -5.88 -1.43
CA HIS A 168 11.70 -6.07 -1.64
C HIS A 168 11.93 -7.03 -2.82
N VAL A 169 12.96 -6.74 -3.63
CA VAL A 169 13.36 -7.59 -4.76
C VAL A 169 14.73 -8.17 -4.44
N ALA A 170 14.80 -9.50 -4.36
CA ALA A 170 16.05 -10.23 -4.16
C ALA A 170 16.96 -10.18 -5.41
N ALA A 171 18.24 -10.50 -5.25
CA ALA A 171 19.22 -10.44 -6.34
C ALA A 171 18.87 -11.38 -7.51
N ASN A 172 18.17 -12.48 -7.26
CA ASN A 172 17.67 -13.41 -8.29
C ASN A 172 16.39 -12.93 -8.98
N GLY A 173 15.82 -11.79 -8.56
CA GLY A 173 14.60 -11.21 -9.12
C GLY A 173 13.31 -11.60 -8.42
N ASP A 174 13.35 -12.46 -7.41
CA ASP A 174 12.19 -12.83 -6.63
C ASP A 174 11.65 -11.62 -5.84
N LEU A 175 10.32 -11.50 -5.84
CA LEU A 175 9.62 -10.43 -5.13
C LEU A 175 9.12 -10.92 -3.78
N TYR A 176 9.49 -10.20 -2.74
CA TYR A 176 9.04 -10.41 -1.37
C TYR A 176 8.25 -9.20 -0.87
N ALA A 177 7.41 -9.42 0.14
CA ALA A 177 6.86 -8.38 1.00
C ALA A 177 7.43 -8.53 2.41
N LEU A 178 8.01 -7.48 2.96
CA LEU A 178 8.22 -7.36 4.40
C LEU A 178 6.92 -6.86 5.01
N VAL A 179 6.40 -7.57 6.00
CA VAL A 179 5.09 -7.31 6.62
C VAL A 179 5.23 -7.20 8.13
N TYR A 180 4.65 -6.17 8.73
CA TYR A 180 4.31 -6.18 10.14
C TYR A 180 2.94 -6.81 10.32
N ALA A 181 2.81 -7.76 11.22
CA ALA A 181 1.52 -8.34 11.59
C ALA A 181 1.51 -8.75 13.06
N ALA A 182 0.33 -8.70 13.69
CA ALA A 182 0.09 -9.42 14.94
C ALA A 182 -0.47 -10.81 14.59
N ILE A 183 0.20 -11.86 15.07
CA ILE A 183 -0.22 -13.26 14.91
C ILE A 183 -0.46 -13.84 16.28
N ASP A 184 -1.65 -14.36 16.54
CA ASP A 184 -2.08 -14.86 17.85
C ASP A 184 -1.84 -13.85 18.99
N GLY A 185 -2.04 -12.55 18.69
CA GLY A 185 -1.81 -11.45 19.61
C GLY A 185 -0.36 -11.01 19.77
N ALA A 186 0.60 -11.72 19.17
CA ALA A 186 2.02 -11.38 19.22
C ALA A 186 2.43 -10.54 17.98
N PRO A 187 2.90 -9.30 18.17
CA PRO A 187 3.40 -8.49 17.06
C PRO A 187 4.74 -9.01 16.55
N GLY A 188 4.92 -8.99 15.23
CA GLY A 188 6.16 -9.42 14.58
C GLY A 188 6.35 -8.77 13.21
N ASN A 189 7.57 -8.87 12.70
CA ASN A 189 7.88 -8.61 11.31
C ASN A 189 8.15 -9.94 10.60
N TYR A 190 7.63 -10.04 9.38
CA TYR A 190 7.67 -11.28 8.61
C TYR A 190 8.10 -10.98 7.19
N LEU A 191 8.81 -11.90 6.58
CA LEU A 191 9.07 -11.93 5.15
C LEU A 191 8.05 -12.88 4.50
N MET A 192 7.44 -12.43 3.40
CA MET A 192 6.46 -13.19 2.64
C MET A 192 6.88 -13.22 1.16
N PRO A 193 7.07 -14.40 0.55
CA PRO A 193 7.23 -14.51 -0.90
C PRO A 193 5.95 -14.02 -1.62
N VAL A 194 6.14 -13.24 -2.68
CA VAL A 194 5.04 -12.70 -3.50
C VAL A 194 5.09 -13.22 -4.93
N ASN A 195 6.29 -13.26 -5.52
CA ASN A 195 6.52 -13.79 -6.85
C ASN A 195 7.93 -14.42 -6.94
N PRO A 196 8.06 -15.73 -7.19
CA PRO A 196 6.96 -16.68 -7.35
C PRO A 196 6.13 -16.81 -6.07
N PRO A 197 4.79 -17.04 -6.20
CA PRO A 197 3.97 -17.27 -5.04
C PRO A 197 4.33 -18.63 -4.40
N PRO A 198 4.32 -18.75 -3.08
CA PRO A 198 4.46 -20.04 -2.41
C PRO A 198 3.18 -20.88 -2.57
N ASP A 199 3.26 -22.17 -2.30
CA ASP A 199 2.11 -23.10 -2.28
C ASP A 199 1.12 -22.84 -1.12
N GLY A 200 1.15 -21.65 -0.53
CA GLY A 200 0.28 -21.20 0.55
C GLY A 200 0.84 -19.94 1.22
N PRO A 201 0.11 -19.32 2.15
CA PRO A 201 0.59 -18.16 2.90
C PRO A 201 1.83 -18.56 3.69
N SER A 202 2.98 -18.11 3.28
CA SER A 202 4.24 -18.34 3.97
C SER A 202 4.70 -17.05 4.64
N LEU A 203 4.65 -17.01 5.96
CA LEU A 203 5.21 -15.96 6.77
C LEU A 203 6.48 -16.47 7.44
N ILE A 204 7.62 -15.93 7.03
CA ILE A 204 8.93 -16.25 7.60
C ILE A 204 9.22 -15.21 8.67
N PRO A 205 9.27 -15.56 9.97
CA PRO A 205 9.55 -14.61 11.03
C PRO A 205 10.92 -13.95 10.86
N ILE A 206 10.98 -12.64 11.05
CA ILE A 206 12.22 -11.89 11.07
C ILE A 206 12.58 -11.62 12.53
N PRO A 207 13.76 -12.08 13.01
CA PRO A 207 14.13 -12.00 14.41
C PRO A 207 14.63 -10.60 14.81
N LEU A 208 13.79 -9.58 14.66
CA LEU A 208 14.08 -8.25 15.18
C LEU A 208 13.98 -8.28 16.71
N GLN A 209 14.90 -7.59 17.40
CA GLN A 209 14.83 -7.46 18.86
C GLN A 209 13.52 -6.83 19.33
N GLN A 210 13.00 -5.91 18.53
CA GLN A 210 11.69 -5.31 18.72
C GLN A 210 11.00 -5.18 17.37
N PRO A 211 9.76 -5.66 17.23
CA PRO A 211 8.97 -5.46 16.02
C PRO A 211 8.71 -3.97 15.76
N THR A 212 8.77 -3.58 14.50
CA THR A 212 8.41 -2.22 14.08
C THR A 212 7.15 -2.23 13.25
N SER A 213 6.13 -1.47 13.71
CA SER A 213 4.82 -1.40 13.07
C SER A 213 4.76 -0.41 11.90
N SER A 214 5.77 0.46 11.76
CA SER A 214 5.88 1.42 10.68
C SER A 214 7.33 1.51 10.23
N PHE A 215 7.57 1.21 8.96
CA PHE A 215 8.93 1.14 8.42
C PHE A 215 8.98 1.48 6.92
N LEU A 216 10.18 1.81 6.48
CA LEU A 216 10.58 1.93 5.09
C LEU A 216 11.70 0.94 4.80
N LEU A 217 11.79 0.49 3.56
CA LEU A 217 12.90 -0.32 3.05
C LEU A 217 13.67 0.44 1.98
N THR A 218 14.87 -0.04 1.68
CA THR A 218 15.53 0.25 0.40
C THR A 218 14.60 -0.21 -0.71
N SER A 219 14.00 0.72 -1.42
CA SER A 219 12.84 0.42 -2.27
C SER A 219 13.24 0.31 -3.75
N PRO A 220 12.86 -0.78 -4.44
CA PRO A 220 13.00 -0.89 -5.89
C PRO A 220 12.28 0.24 -6.63
N ARG A 221 11.20 0.77 -6.05
CA ARG A 221 10.46 1.92 -6.56
C ARG A 221 11.33 3.17 -6.68
N ALA A 222 12.27 3.37 -5.75
CA ALA A 222 13.24 4.47 -5.77
C ALA A 222 14.45 4.23 -6.70
N GLY A 223 14.46 3.12 -7.44
CA GLY A 223 15.51 2.79 -8.40
C GLY A 223 16.67 1.99 -7.82
N ASN A 224 16.55 1.47 -6.60
CA ASN A 224 17.57 0.57 -6.04
C ASN A 224 17.64 -0.74 -6.84
N ALA A 225 18.85 -1.25 -7.01
CA ALA A 225 19.06 -2.56 -7.63
C ALA A 225 18.50 -3.68 -6.73
N PRO A 226 18.06 -4.81 -7.33
CA PRO A 226 17.75 -6.02 -6.59
C PRO A 226 18.92 -6.44 -5.69
N SER A 227 18.63 -6.90 -4.47
CA SER A 227 19.67 -7.21 -3.48
C SER A 227 19.21 -8.33 -2.54
N ASN A 228 20.13 -9.19 -2.11
CA ASN A 228 19.85 -10.13 -1.02
C ASN A 228 19.98 -9.49 0.38
N THR A 229 20.27 -8.19 0.44
CA THR A 229 20.29 -7.44 1.69
C THR A 229 19.07 -6.52 1.75
N ILE A 230 18.34 -6.60 2.84
CA ILE A 230 17.20 -5.73 3.14
C ILE A 230 17.65 -4.74 4.21
N ASP A 231 17.63 -3.45 3.90
CA ASP A 231 17.80 -2.38 4.87
C ASP A 231 16.43 -1.86 5.30
N LEU A 232 16.16 -1.89 6.59
CA LEU A 232 14.91 -1.42 7.19
C LEU A 232 15.20 -0.23 8.09
N VAL A 233 14.40 0.81 7.95
CA VAL A 233 14.33 1.95 8.88
C VAL A 233 12.90 2.07 9.38
N GLY A 234 12.69 2.07 10.68
CA GLY A 234 11.35 2.09 11.24
C GLY A 234 11.24 2.87 12.55
N ALA A 235 10.01 3.02 13.02
CA ALA A 235 9.71 3.61 14.30
C ALA A 235 10.08 2.62 15.43
N GLY A 236 10.85 3.10 16.38
CA GLY A 236 11.21 2.37 17.60
C GLY A 236 10.48 2.92 18.84
N PRO A 237 10.71 2.31 20.02
CA PRO A 237 10.13 2.77 21.27
C PRO A 237 10.62 4.17 21.66
N ALA A 238 9.83 4.88 22.45
CA ALA A 238 10.15 6.19 22.97
C ALA A 238 10.59 7.22 21.90
N ASN A 239 9.92 7.19 20.73
CA ASN A 239 10.21 8.06 19.59
C ASN A 239 11.63 7.89 18.99
N SER A 240 12.25 6.73 19.19
CA SER A 240 13.51 6.39 18.55
C SER A 240 13.30 5.92 17.11
N ILE A 241 14.40 5.90 16.36
CA ILE A 241 14.46 5.27 15.02
C ILE A 241 15.21 3.96 15.16
N VAL A 242 14.64 2.89 14.62
CA VAL A 242 15.29 1.58 14.50
C VAL A 242 15.83 1.42 13.09
N TYR A 243 17.08 0.98 13.00
CA TYR A 243 17.68 0.49 11.76
C TYR A 243 18.00 -1.00 11.92
N ALA A 244 17.68 -1.79 10.92
CA ALA A 244 18.07 -3.19 10.85
C ALA A 244 18.51 -3.53 9.42
N GLN A 245 19.51 -4.40 9.33
CA GLN A 245 19.95 -5.00 8.07
C GLN A 245 19.79 -6.52 8.17
N MET A 246 19.22 -7.12 7.12
CA MET A 246 18.95 -8.54 7.04
C MET A 246 19.49 -9.10 5.73
N ALA A 247 20.05 -10.32 5.78
CA ALA A 247 20.44 -11.06 4.59
C ALA A 247 19.38 -12.11 4.27
N LEU A 248 18.99 -12.21 2.99
CA LEU A 248 18.24 -13.34 2.46
C LEU A 248 19.21 -14.47 2.18
N GLU A 249 19.12 -15.56 2.94
CA GLU A 249 19.84 -16.80 2.63
C GLU A 249 19.21 -17.45 1.39
N GLN A 250 20.05 -17.91 0.48
CA GLN A 250 19.65 -18.63 -0.74
C GLN A 250 19.38 -20.10 -0.46
#